data_0775289adece29d1d8b5618342e88bd1
#
_entry.id   0775289adece29d1d8b5618342e88bd1
#
_cell.length_a   1.000
_cell.length_b   1.000
_cell.length_c   1.000
_cell.angle_alpha   90.00
_cell.angle_beta   90.00
_cell.angle_gamma   90.00
#
_symmetry.space_group_name_H-M   'P 1'
#
loop_
_entity.id
_entity.type
_entity.pdbx_description
1 polymer ?
#
loop_
_entity_poly.entity_id
_entity_poly.type
_entity_poly.pdbx_seq_one_letter_code
_entity_poly.pdbx_strand_id
1 'polypeptide(L)'
;MKKITSLILALVLTFSLVALSACGDKATDDKTTAASDDKVITVGASATPHAEILEQIKQALADEGYELKIVTYDDYVLPNQALADGTLDANYFQHKPYLDSFNAKNGTNSSPSAPSL
;
A
#
# COMPACT_ATOMS: atom_id res chain seq x y z
N MET A 1 -7.72 -10.77 53.72
CA MET A 1 -7.64 -10.18 52.37
C MET A 1 -6.23 -9.97 51.83
N LYS A 2 -5.22 -9.78 52.68
CA LYS A 2 -3.82 -9.58 52.21
C LYS A 2 -3.11 -10.83 51.65
N LYS A 3 -3.59 -12.02 51.99
CA LYS A 3 -2.99 -13.30 51.53
C LYS A 3 -3.46 -13.78 50.18
N ILE A 4 -4.64 -13.34 49.72
CA ILE A 4 -5.24 -13.73 48.44
C ILE A 4 -4.65 -12.89 47.29
N THR A 5 -4.38 -11.62 47.55
CA THR A 5 -3.75 -10.73 46.55
C THR A 5 -2.32 -11.13 46.22
N SER A 6 -1.57 -11.70 47.19
CA SER A 6 -0.23 -12.18 46.96
C SER A 6 -0.17 -13.46 46.13
N LEU A 7 -1.20 -14.32 46.25
CA LEU A 7 -1.33 -15.55 45.47
C LEU A 7 -1.72 -15.28 44.01
N ILE A 8 -2.57 -14.30 43.78
CA ILE A 8 -2.98 -13.89 42.44
C ILE A 8 -1.81 -13.23 41.69
N LEU A 9 -1.00 -12.44 42.40
CA LEU A 9 0.18 -11.81 41.80
C LEU A 9 1.25 -12.82 41.42
N ALA A 10 1.44 -13.87 42.23
CA ALA A 10 2.38 -14.98 41.92
C ALA A 10 1.89 -15.83 40.72
N LEU A 11 0.57 -16.01 40.58
CA LEU A 11 0.02 -16.78 39.48
C LEU A 11 0.13 -16.04 38.12
N VAL A 12 -0.01 -14.73 38.11
CA VAL A 12 0.14 -13.88 36.92
C VAL A 12 1.60 -13.85 36.45
N LEU A 13 2.56 -13.82 37.38
CA LEU A 13 3.99 -13.82 37.05
C LEU A 13 4.48 -15.17 36.49
N THR A 14 3.89 -16.29 36.90
CA THR A 14 4.29 -17.61 36.37
C THR A 14 3.68 -17.91 34.99
N PHE A 15 2.56 -17.29 34.62
CA PHE A 15 1.95 -17.45 33.31
C PHE A 15 2.68 -16.67 32.21
N SER A 16 3.41 -15.61 32.57
CA SER A 16 4.14 -14.77 31.61
C SER A 16 5.46 -15.38 31.13
N LEU A 17 5.99 -16.44 31.77
CA LEU A 17 7.26 -17.05 31.39
C LEU A 17 7.15 -18.27 30.46
N VAL A 18 5.95 -18.74 30.15
CA VAL A 18 5.76 -19.93 29.28
C VAL A 18 5.50 -19.55 27.81
N ALA A 19 5.32 -18.26 27.50
CA ALA A 19 5.04 -17.79 26.14
C ALA A 19 6.29 -17.50 25.28
N LEU A 20 7.51 -17.76 25.76
CA LEU A 20 8.75 -17.48 25.02
C LEU A 20 9.51 -18.73 24.54
N SER A 21 8.89 -19.91 24.57
CA SER A 21 9.52 -21.17 24.19
C SER A 21 8.92 -21.87 22.96
N ALA A 22 8.23 -21.13 22.09
CA ALA A 22 7.70 -21.69 20.84
C ALA A 22 8.19 -20.87 19.62
N CYS A 23 9.49 -20.62 19.54
CA CYS A 23 10.19 -20.33 18.30
C CYS A 23 11.22 -21.42 18.08
N GLY A 24 10.74 -22.60 17.72
CA GLY A 24 11.51 -23.73 17.29
C GLY A 24 11.14 -24.09 15.87
N ASP A 25 11.99 -23.60 14.96
CA ASP A 25 12.42 -24.27 13.75
C ASP A 25 11.37 -24.95 12.84
N LYS A 26 10.99 -24.26 11.78
CA LYS A 26 11.06 -24.84 10.43
C LYS A 26 11.11 -23.72 9.40
N ALA A 27 12.32 -23.47 8.92
CA ALA A 27 12.55 -22.72 7.71
C ALA A 27 11.91 -23.49 6.55
N THR A 28 10.83 -22.98 6.00
CA THR A 28 10.47 -23.17 4.61
C THR A 28 10.56 -21.80 3.98
N ASP A 29 11.51 -21.69 3.06
CA ASP A 29 11.65 -20.58 2.13
C ASP A 29 10.34 -20.34 1.40
N ASP A 30 9.53 -19.44 1.92
CA ASP A 30 8.56 -18.72 1.13
C ASP A 30 8.84 -17.24 1.37
N LYS A 31 9.67 -16.69 0.49
CA LYS A 31 10.09 -15.30 0.49
C LYS A 31 8.95 -14.45 -0.05
N THR A 32 7.80 -14.51 0.61
CA THR A 32 6.80 -13.47 0.51
C THR A 32 7.22 -12.38 1.47
N THR A 33 8.11 -11.51 1.00
CA THR A 33 8.37 -10.26 1.68
C THR A 33 7.08 -9.46 1.58
N ALA A 34 6.25 -9.50 2.63
CA ALA A 34 5.20 -8.53 2.81
C ALA A 34 5.90 -7.18 2.87
N ALA A 35 5.82 -6.41 1.79
CA ALA A 35 6.25 -5.01 1.79
C ALA A 35 5.47 -4.33 2.91
N SER A 36 6.14 -3.55 3.75
CA SER A 36 5.46 -2.64 4.67
C SER A 36 4.56 -1.72 3.83
N ASP A 37 3.42 -1.29 4.35
CA ASP A 37 2.47 -0.43 3.62
C ASP A 37 3.16 0.80 3.01
N ASP A 38 4.22 1.30 3.64
CA ASP A 38 5.05 2.42 3.14
C ASP A 38 5.83 2.12 1.84
N LYS A 39 5.91 0.86 1.42
CA LYS A 39 6.62 0.43 0.21
C LYS A 39 5.71 -0.07 -0.90
N VAL A 40 4.42 -0.01 -0.70
CA VAL A 40 3.42 -0.33 -1.71
C VAL A 40 3.00 0.96 -2.42
N ILE A 41 3.13 0.98 -3.74
CA ILE A 41 2.69 2.10 -4.59
C ILE A 41 1.50 1.61 -5.41
N THR A 42 0.33 2.22 -5.20
CA THR A 42 -0.90 1.87 -5.92
C THR A 42 -1.18 2.89 -7.00
N VAL A 43 -1.14 2.47 -8.26
CA VAL A 43 -1.30 3.33 -9.43
C VAL A 43 -2.53 2.93 -10.22
N GLY A 44 -3.43 3.88 -10.44
CA GLY A 44 -4.57 3.73 -11.35
C GLY A 44 -4.17 4.01 -12.80
N ALA A 45 -4.58 3.17 -13.74
CA ALA A 45 -4.24 3.32 -15.15
C ALA A 45 -5.37 2.86 -16.06
N SER A 46 -5.42 3.34 -17.30
CA SER A 46 -6.20 2.68 -18.35
C SER A 46 -5.52 1.37 -18.77
N ALA A 47 -6.29 0.38 -19.19
CA ALA A 47 -5.78 -0.96 -19.48
C ALA A 47 -4.66 -0.92 -20.54
N THR A 48 -4.90 -0.26 -21.65
CA THR A 48 -3.96 -0.14 -22.78
C THR A 48 -3.85 1.32 -23.21
N PRO A 49 -2.64 1.86 -23.37
CA PRO A 49 -1.31 1.25 -23.17
C PRO A 49 -0.75 1.42 -21.75
N HIS A 50 -1.42 2.18 -20.86
CA HIS A 50 -0.82 2.70 -19.64
C HIS A 50 -0.50 1.61 -18.62
N ALA A 51 -1.42 0.68 -18.37
CA ALA A 51 -1.15 -0.44 -17.46
C ALA A 51 -0.06 -1.36 -18.01
N GLU A 52 -0.03 -1.60 -19.32
CA GLU A 52 1.01 -2.41 -19.95
C GLU A 52 2.41 -1.79 -19.80
N ILE A 53 2.51 -0.46 -19.87
CA ILE A 53 3.77 0.27 -19.63
C ILE A 53 4.18 0.12 -18.16
N LEU A 54 3.26 0.27 -17.22
CA LEU A 54 3.53 0.12 -15.80
C LEU A 54 4.00 -1.30 -15.43
N GLU A 55 3.47 -2.33 -16.09
CA GLU A 55 3.92 -3.71 -15.88
C GLU A 55 5.43 -3.89 -16.17
N GLN A 56 6.00 -3.11 -17.13
CA GLN A 56 7.42 -3.20 -17.48
C GLN A 56 8.34 -2.69 -16.37
N ILE A 57 7.86 -1.83 -15.48
CA ILE A 57 8.67 -1.24 -14.41
C ILE A 57 8.50 -1.94 -13.07
N LYS A 58 7.58 -2.91 -12.96
CA LYS A 58 7.33 -3.64 -11.69
C LYS A 58 8.60 -4.27 -11.12
N GLN A 59 9.38 -4.94 -11.98
CA GLN A 59 10.62 -5.60 -11.53
C GLN A 59 11.65 -4.59 -11.05
N ALA A 60 11.82 -3.48 -11.76
CA ALA A 60 12.77 -2.44 -11.35
C ALA A 60 12.39 -1.83 -10.00
N LEU A 61 11.09 -1.63 -9.74
CA LEU A 61 10.62 -1.15 -8.44
C LEU A 61 10.79 -2.20 -7.35
N ALA A 62 10.56 -3.49 -7.65
CA ALA A 62 10.78 -4.58 -6.71
C ALA A 62 12.25 -4.70 -6.31
N ASP A 63 13.17 -4.50 -7.23
CA ASP A 63 14.62 -4.51 -6.98
C ASP A 63 15.03 -3.36 -6.01
N GLU A 64 14.31 -2.24 -6.05
CA GLU A 64 14.46 -1.12 -5.11
C GLU A 64 13.66 -1.31 -3.80
N GLY A 65 12.95 -2.41 -3.66
CA GLY A 65 12.19 -2.77 -2.46
C GLY A 65 10.77 -2.20 -2.42
N TYR A 66 10.20 -1.80 -3.55
CA TYR A 66 8.82 -1.33 -3.67
C TYR A 66 7.93 -2.37 -4.36
N GLU A 67 6.67 -2.44 -3.96
CA GLU A 67 5.64 -3.21 -4.63
C GLU A 67 4.75 -2.28 -5.45
N LEU A 68 4.68 -2.47 -6.77
CA LEU A 68 3.76 -1.72 -7.63
C LEU A 68 2.45 -2.48 -7.79
N LYS A 69 1.36 -1.91 -7.28
CA LYS A 69 -0.01 -2.35 -7.54
C LYS A 69 -0.63 -1.52 -8.65
N ILE A 70 -1.09 -2.17 -9.70
CA ILE A 70 -1.75 -1.52 -10.84
C ILE A 70 -3.23 -1.81 -10.77
N VAL A 71 -4.05 -0.75 -10.73
CA VAL A 71 -5.52 -0.83 -10.77
C VAL A 71 -5.98 -0.28 -12.10
N THR A 72 -6.63 -1.11 -12.90
CA THR A 72 -7.13 -0.71 -14.22
C THR A 72 -8.53 -0.12 -14.12
N TYR A 73 -8.76 0.93 -14.90
CA TYR A 73 -10.04 1.63 -15.02
C TYR A 73 -10.47 1.70 -16.48
N ASP A 74 -11.75 1.52 -16.72
CA ASP A 74 -12.35 1.59 -18.05
C ASP A 74 -12.94 2.98 -18.37
N ASP A 75 -12.86 3.92 -17.42
CA ASP A 75 -13.33 5.29 -17.54
C ASP A 75 -12.26 6.30 -17.13
N TYR A 76 -12.54 7.59 -17.35
CA TYR A 76 -11.59 8.68 -17.07
C TYR A 76 -11.96 9.53 -15.85
N VAL A 77 -13.02 9.19 -15.13
CA VAL A 77 -13.48 9.91 -13.93
C VAL A 77 -12.99 9.23 -12.67
N LEU A 78 -13.21 7.93 -12.55
CA LEU A 78 -12.90 7.15 -11.36
C LEU A 78 -11.41 7.20 -10.95
N PRO A 79 -10.42 7.14 -11.87
CA PRO A 79 -9.02 7.21 -11.43
C PRO A 79 -8.66 8.55 -10.78
N ASN A 80 -9.28 9.65 -11.17
CA ASN A 80 -9.06 10.95 -10.51
C ASN A 80 -9.81 11.07 -9.18
N GLN A 81 -10.99 10.49 -9.06
CA GLN A 81 -11.71 10.41 -7.78
C GLN A 81 -10.95 9.54 -6.77
N ALA A 82 -10.49 8.37 -7.18
CA ALA A 82 -9.71 7.46 -6.35
C ALA A 82 -8.37 8.07 -5.90
N LEU A 83 -7.74 8.89 -6.74
CA LEU A 83 -6.57 9.65 -6.34
C LEU A 83 -6.92 10.75 -5.31
N ALA A 84 -8.02 11.47 -5.53
CA ALA A 84 -8.44 12.55 -4.64
C ALA A 84 -8.87 12.04 -3.25
N ASP A 85 -9.45 10.85 -3.16
CA ASP A 85 -9.87 10.24 -1.89
C ASP A 85 -8.77 9.42 -1.18
N GLY A 86 -7.59 9.32 -1.78
CA GLY A 86 -6.43 8.62 -1.22
C GLY A 86 -6.42 7.10 -1.42
N THR A 87 -7.32 6.55 -2.23
CA THR A 87 -7.33 5.12 -2.59
C THR A 87 -6.15 4.75 -3.50
N LEU A 88 -5.69 5.70 -4.30
CA LEU A 88 -4.50 5.59 -5.15
C LEU A 88 -3.42 6.56 -4.70
N ASP A 89 -2.16 6.18 -4.87
CA ASP A 89 -0.99 7.05 -4.69
C ASP A 89 -0.73 7.91 -5.93
N ALA A 90 -1.04 7.37 -7.11
CA ALA A 90 -0.91 8.04 -8.40
C ALA A 90 -1.90 7.49 -9.41
N ASN A 91 -2.07 8.19 -10.52
CA ASN A 91 -2.71 7.64 -11.72
C ASN A 91 -1.90 7.96 -12.98
N TYR A 92 -2.03 7.09 -13.98
CA TYR A 92 -1.36 7.22 -15.26
C TYR A 92 -2.33 6.89 -16.39
N PHE A 93 -2.98 7.92 -16.96
CA PHE A 93 -3.94 7.74 -18.03
C PHE A 93 -4.23 9.04 -18.79
N GLN A 94 -3.92 10.21 -18.23
CA GLN A 94 -4.39 11.51 -18.71
C GLN A 94 -3.24 12.46 -19.00
N HIS A 95 -3.53 13.49 -19.77
CA HIS A 95 -2.67 14.63 -19.99
C HIS A 95 -3.19 15.87 -19.23
N LYS A 96 -2.30 16.83 -19.04
CA LYS A 96 -2.53 17.99 -18.17
C LYS A 96 -3.85 18.75 -18.40
N PRO A 97 -4.29 19.07 -19.64
CA PRO A 97 -5.53 19.82 -19.85
C PRO A 97 -6.78 19.11 -19.30
N TYR A 98 -6.83 17.78 -19.35
CA TYR A 98 -7.92 17.04 -18.74
C TYR A 98 -7.86 17.09 -17.22
N LEU A 99 -6.68 16.93 -16.64
CA LEU A 99 -6.47 17.04 -15.19
C LEU A 99 -6.90 18.42 -14.66
N ASP A 100 -6.49 19.50 -15.32
CA ASP A 100 -6.87 20.86 -14.94
C ASP A 100 -8.39 21.06 -15.00
N SER A 101 -9.03 20.54 -16.05
CA SER A 101 -10.48 20.60 -16.21
C SER A 101 -11.21 19.78 -15.14
N PHE A 102 -10.69 18.60 -14.80
CA PHE A 102 -11.24 17.76 -13.74
C PHE A 102 -11.16 18.44 -12.39
N ASN A 103 -9.98 18.96 -12.04
CA ASN A 103 -9.77 19.69 -10.78
C ASN A 103 -10.72 20.88 -10.64
N ALA A 104 -10.88 21.67 -11.69
CA ALA A 104 -11.77 22.84 -11.68
C ALA A 104 -13.24 22.45 -11.46
N LYS A 105 -13.69 21.34 -12.06
CA LYS A 105 -15.08 20.88 -11.95
C LYS A 105 -15.40 20.21 -10.61
N ASN A 106 -14.43 19.52 -10.03
CA ASN A 106 -14.65 18.67 -8.85
C ASN A 106 -14.04 19.24 -7.56
N GLY A 107 -13.38 20.40 -7.63
CA GLY A 107 -12.74 21.03 -6.47
C GLY A 107 -11.56 20.21 -5.93
N THR A 108 -10.89 19.44 -6.80
CA THR A 108 -9.69 18.67 -6.46
C THR A 108 -8.42 19.46 -6.81
N ASN A 109 -7.27 19.02 -6.30
CA ASN A 109 -5.98 19.69 -6.49
C ASN A 109 -4.85 18.74 -6.88
N SER A 110 -5.16 17.67 -7.55
CA SER A 110 -4.15 16.74 -8.07
C SER A 110 -3.20 17.45 -9.02
N SER A 111 -1.93 17.10 -8.97
CA SER A 111 -0.88 17.73 -9.77
C SER A 111 -0.07 16.67 -10.56
N PRO A 112 0.48 17.03 -11.72
CA PRO A 112 1.37 16.12 -12.44
C PRO A 112 2.68 15.95 -11.64
N SER A 113 3.20 14.73 -11.59
CA SER A 113 4.49 14.42 -10.94
C SER A 113 5.70 14.80 -11.79
N ALA A 114 5.49 15.08 -13.08
CA ALA A 114 6.52 15.60 -13.97
C ALA A 114 5.99 16.80 -14.78
N PRO A 115 6.85 17.76 -15.16
CA PRO A 115 6.42 18.84 -16.02
C PRO A 115 5.94 18.28 -17.36
N SER A 116 4.80 18.77 -17.84
CA SER A 116 4.34 18.48 -19.20
C SER A 116 5.35 19.08 -20.19
N LEU A 117 5.88 18.25 -21.06
CA LEU A 117 6.67 18.68 -22.20
C LEU A 117 5.81 19.44 -23.19
#